data_8639527da11fb63e07ed205d0b60dc52
#
_entry.id   8639527da11fb63e07ed205d0b60dc52
#
_cell.length_a   1.000
_cell.length_b   1.000
_cell.length_c   1.000
_cell.angle_alpha   90.00
_cell.angle_beta   90.00
_cell.angle_gamma   90.00
#
_symmetry.space_group_name_H-M   'P 1'
#
loop_
_entity.id
_entity.type
_entity.pdbx_description
1 polymer ?
#
loop_
_entity_poly.entity_id
_entity_poly.type
_entity_poly.pdbx_seq_one_letter_code
_entity_poly.pdbx_strand_id
1 'polypeptide(L)'
;MVLGMAPVCGQDANNGDRQYWIQTIVKIADPVINNLSKDQLKKKIPIGRSSSALASRREFVTHMESVGRTIAGIAPWLELGPDETSEGKLREKYIKMTCKALANSVDPKSDDYFNSTATRQILVNSAFLIQGLLQAPTQLWGNLDETSRERFIAQWKSTRTMKPGNNNWLLFSAMVECGLKEFGGEWNFSVVKKALDSHKVWYKGDGIYGDGAEFHLDYYNSY
;
A
#
# COMPACT_ATOMS: atom_id res chain seq x y z
N MET A 1 -33.24 2.88 -37.62
CA MET A 1 -32.39 1.68 -37.63
C MET A 1 -31.60 1.69 -36.33
N VAL A 2 -32.12 0.99 -35.31
CA VAL A 2 -31.53 0.98 -33.96
C VAL A 2 -30.52 -0.17 -33.98
N LEU A 3 -29.24 0.17 -33.94
CA LEU A 3 -28.17 -0.80 -33.75
C LEU A 3 -28.26 -1.31 -32.31
N GLY A 4 -28.80 -2.53 -32.14
CA GLY A 4 -28.76 -3.25 -30.88
C GLY A 4 -27.31 -3.52 -30.50
N MET A 5 -26.84 -2.91 -29.41
CA MET A 5 -25.63 -3.34 -28.73
C MET A 5 -25.87 -4.74 -28.21
N ALA A 6 -25.19 -5.73 -28.80
CA ALA A 6 -25.12 -7.05 -28.20
C ALA A 6 -24.48 -6.93 -26.82
N PRO A 7 -25.03 -7.58 -25.77
CA PRO A 7 -24.36 -7.61 -24.49
C PRO A 7 -22.97 -8.26 -24.73
N VAL A 8 -21.92 -7.60 -24.32
CA VAL A 8 -20.62 -8.21 -24.17
C VAL A 8 -20.81 -9.29 -23.09
N CYS A 9 -21.01 -10.53 -23.53
CA CYS A 9 -20.98 -11.69 -22.65
C CYS A 9 -19.59 -11.70 -22.04
N GLY A 10 -19.48 -11.24 -20.81
CA GLY A 10 -18.34 -11.58 -19.97
C GLY A 10 -18.31 -13.10 -19.97
N GLN A 11 -17.26 -13.68 -20.54
CA GLN A 11 -17.01 -15.11 -20.41
C GLN A 11 -17.20 -15.44 -18.95
N ASP A 12 -17.96 -16.48 -18.65
CA ASP A 12 -18.05 -17.07 -17.32
C ASP A 12 -16.61 -17.26 -16.85
N ALA A 13 -16.17 -16.36 -15.94
CA ALA A 13 -14.83 -16.43 -15.40
C ALA A 13 -14.71 -17.84 -14.85
N ASN A 14 -13.85 -18.63 -15.47
CA ASN A 14 -13.67 -20.03 -15.14
C ASN A 14 -13.51 -20.12 -13.63
N ASN A 15 -14.44 -20.71 -12.90
CA ASN A 15 -14.43 -20.79 -11.44
C ASN A 15 -13.07 -21.29 -10.93
N GLY A 16 -12.35 -22.07 -11.74
CA GLY A 16 -11.00 -22.52 -11.47
C GLY A 16 -9.96 -21.39 -11.40
N ASP A 17 -10.01 -20.43 -12.32
CA ASP A 17 -9.06 -19.31 -12.33
C ASP A 17 -9.27 -18.40 -11.13
N ARG A 18 -10.53 -18.09 -10.80
CA ARG A 18 -10.83 -17.28 -9.62
C ARG A 18 -10.37 -17.96 -8.32
N GLN A 19 -10.59 -19.26 -8.19
CA GLN A 19 -10.13 -20.02 -7.04
C GLN A 19 -8.60 -20.04 -6.95
N TYR A 20 -7.91 -20.21 -8.08
CA TYR A 20 -6.45 -20.14 -8.14
C TYR A 20 -5.93 -18.76 -7.69
N TRP A 21 -6.53 -17.67 -8.16
CA TRP A 21 -6.13 -16.32 -7.75
C TRP A 21 -6.38 -16.07 -6.26
N ILE A 22 -7.51 -16.53 -5.72
CA ILE A 22 -7.81 -16.41 -4.28
C ILE A 22 -6.80 -17.19 -3.44
N GLN A 23 -6.48 -18.44 -3.84
CA GLN A 23 -5.47 -19.24 -3.14
C GLN A 23 -4.09 -18.56 -3.19
N THR A 24 -3.75 -17.94 -4.32
CA THR A 24 -2.50 -17.20 -4.49
C THR A 24 -2.45 -15.97 -3.59
N ILE A 25 -3.53 -15.17 -3.54
CA ILE A 25 -3.67 -14.03 -2.64
C ILE A 25 -3.47 -14.49 -1.18
N VAL A 26 -4.17 -15.54 -0.77
CA VAL A 26 -4.06 -16.08 0.59
C VAL A 26 -2.63 -16.53 0.90
N LYS A 27 -2.02 -17.28 -0.02
CA LYS A 27 -0.64 -17.78 0.15
C LYS A 27 0.36 -16.65 0.36
N ILE A 28 0.19 -15.52 -0.33
CA ILE A 28 1.08 -14.37 -0.23
C ILE A 28 0.76 -13.54 1.02
N ALA A 29 -0.52 -13.28 1.29
CA ALA A 29 -0.94 -12.37 2.34
C ALA A 29 -0.90 -12.99 3.75
N ASP A 30 -1.22 -14.26 3.90
CA ASP A 30 -1.36 -14.90 5.21
C ASP A 30 -0.10 -14.80 6.07
N PRO A 31 1.11 -15.08 5.58
CA PRO A 31 2.32 -14.96 6.40
C PRO A 31 2.52 -13.55 6.98
N VAL A 32 2.13 -12.52 6.23
CA VAL A 32 2.30 -11.12 6.64
C VAL A 32 1.16 -10.70 7.58
N ILE A 33 -0.08 -10.78 7.11
CA ILE A 33 -1.25 -10.26 7.81
C ILE A 33 -1.56 -11.05 9.09
N ASN A 34 -1.51 -12.39 9.02
CA ASN A 34 -1.78 -13.25 10.17
C ASN A 34 -0.75 -13.06 11.29
N ASN A 35 0.55 -12.95 10.96
CA ASN A 35 1.57 -12.72 11.97
C ASN A 35 1.47 -11.30 12.56
N LEU A 36 1.26 -10.28 11.75
CA LEU A 36 1.11 -8.90 12.23
C LEU A 36 -0.16 -8.74 13.09
N SER A 37 -1.26 -9.41 12.74
CA SER A 37 -2.48 -9.38 13.55
C SER A 37 -2.30 -10.00 14.95
N LYS A 38 -1.29 -10.84 15.12
CA LYS A 38 -0.92 -11.52 16.38
C LYS A 38 0.25 -10.86 17.09
N ASP A 39 0.73 -9.72 16.57
CA ASP A 39 1.91 -9.04 17.11
C ASP A 39 3.17 -9.93 17.10
N GLN A 40 3.39 -10.65 15.99
CA GLN A 40 4.46 -11.64 15.83
C GLN A 40 5.19 -11.54 14.48
N LEU A 41 4.94 -10.50 13.68
CA LEU A 41 5.51 -10.38 12.32
C LEU A 41 7.04 -10.39 12.37
N LYS A 42 7.63 -9.48 13.15
CA LYS A 42 9.09 -9.36 13.26
C LYS A 42 9.73 -10.63 13.83
N LYS A 43 9.03 -11.32 14.73
CA LYS A 43 9.52 -12.57 15.34
C LYS A 43 9.46 -13.76 14.38
N LYS A 44 8.42 -13.84 13.54
CA LYS A 44 8.14 -15.01 12.69
C LYS A 44 8.69 -14.90 11.28
N ILE A 45 8.89 -13.68 10.78
CA ILE A 45 9.45 -13.42 9.45
C ILE A 45 10.83 -12.79 9.63
N PRO A 46 11.90 -13.59 9.66
CA PRO A 46 13.26 -13.06 9.79
C PRO A 46 13.64 -12.30 8.53
N ILE A 47 14.37 -11.20 8.72
CA ILE A 47 14.91 -10.41 7.61
C ILE A 47 16.14 -11.09 7.07
N GLY A 48 16.13 -11.38 5.75
CA GLY A 48 17.34 -11.84 5.04
C GLY A 48 18.42 -10.77 5.09
N ARG A 49 19.59 -11.09 5.67
CA ARG A 49 20.73 -10.17 5.78
C ARG A 49 21.69 -10.40 4.63
N SER A 50 21.97 -9.34 3.88
CA SER A 50 23.16 -9.28 3.03
C SER A 50 24.37 -8.89 3.87
N SER A 51 25.56 -9.33 3.50
CA SER A 51 26.82 -9.00 4.19
C SER A 51 27.24 -7.52 4.07
N SER A 52 26.48 -6.67 3.35
CA SER A 52 26.80 -5.26 3.16
C SER A 52 26.36 -4.39 4.34
N ALA A 53 27.10 -3.30 4.61
CA ALA A 53 26.77 -2.31 5.64
C ALA A 53 25.38 -1.64 5.47
N LEU A 54 24.77 -1.73 4.28
CA LEU A 54 23.41 -1.30 3.99
C LEU A 54 22.34 -2.23 4.61
N ALA A 55 22.72 -3.45 5.00
CA ALA A 55 21.81 -4.44 5.57
C ALA A 55 21.19 -3.96 6.90
N SER A 56 21.96 -3.25 7.74
CA SER A 56 21.48 -2.76 9.03
C SER A 56 20.36 -1.73 8.91
N ARG A 57 20.34 -0.95 7.83
CA ARG A 57 19.27 0.04 7.59
C ARG A 57 17.96 -0.58 7.10
N ARG A 58 18.01 -1.77 6.51
CA ARG A 58 16.84 -2.48 5.98
C ARG A 58 15.99 -3.13 7.09
N GLU A 59 16.57 -3.42 8.23
CA GLU A 59 15.83 -4.00 9.37
C GLU A 59 14.62 -3.17 9.77
N PHE A 60 14.72 -1.85 9.68
CA PHE A 60 13.64 -0.95 10.10
C PHE A 60 12.52 -0.79 9.06
N VAL A 61 12.73 -1.21 7.83
CA VAL A 61 11.80 -0.94 6.71
C VAL A 61 11.25 -2.18 6.04
N THR A 62 11.92 -3.32 6.12
CA THR A 62 11.54 -4.54 5.38
C THR A 62 10.14 -5.03 5.76
N HIS A 63 9.83 -5.09 7.05
CA HIS A 63 8.50 -5.52 7.49
C HIS A 63 7.42 -4.52 7.08
N MET A 64 7.66 -3.22 7.23
CA MET A 64 6.73 -2.19 6.78
C MET A 64 6.52 -2.24 5.26
N GLU A 65 7.58 -2.50 4.49
CA GLU A 65 7.49 -2.66 3.03
C GLU A 65 6.64 -3.88 2.67
N SER A 66 6.87 -5.03 3.31
CA SER A 66 6.07 -6.23 3.07
C SER A 66 4.60 -6.00 3.38
N VAL A 67 4.28 -5.31 4.47
CA VAL A 67 2.91 -4.99 4.87
C VAL A 67 2.25 -4.02 3.88
N GLY A 68 2.92 -2.89 3.57
CA GLY A 68 2.37 -1.89 2.65
C GLY A 68 2.05 -2.47 1.27
N ARG A 69 2.98 -3.25 0.70
CA ARG A 69 2.77 -3.89 -0.60
C ARG A 69 1.73 -5.00 -0.56
N THR A 70 1.69 -5.81 0.51
CA THR A 70 0.65 -6.84 0.68
C THR A 70 -0.72 -6.18 0.75
N ILE A 71 -0.90 -5.13 1.55
CA ILE A 71 -2.18 -4.44 1.68
C ILE A 71 -2.58 -3.79 0.36
N ALA A 72 -1.66 -3.11 -0.34
CA ALA A 72 -1.96 -2.55 -1.67
C ALA A 72 -2.43 -3.62 -2.66
N GLY A 73 -1.85 -4.82 -2.60
CA GLY A 73 -2.24 -5.93 -3.48
C GLY A 73 -3.57 -6.58 -3.16
N ILE A 74 -3.95 -6.67 -1.87
CA ILE A 74 -5.19 -7.36 -1.46
C ILE A 74 -6.38 -6.42 -1.24
N ALA A 75 -6.15 -5.13 -1.09
CA ALA A 75 -7.18 -4.15 -0.74
C ALA A 75 -8.39 -4.15 -1.68
N PRO A 76 -8.24 -4.20 -3.04
CA PRO A 76 -9.39 -4.25 -3.93
C PRO A 76 -10.28 -5.49 -3.70
N TRP A 77 -9.67 -6.62 -3.34
CA TRP A 77 -10.42 -7.82 -3.00
C TRP A 77 -11.14 -7.68 -1.66
N LEU A 78 -10.51 -7.09 -0.66
CA LEU A 78 -11.12 -6.85 0.65
C LEU A 78 -12.28 -5.85 0.57
N GLU A 79 -12.17 -4.82 -0.28
CA GLU A 79 -13.21 -3.80 -0.42
C GLU A 79 -14.54 -4.36 -0.95
N LEU A 80 -14.54 -5.51 -1.62
CA LEU A 80 -15.78 -6.22 -1.98
C LEU A 80 -16.64 -6.60 -0.77
N GLY A 81 -16.06 -6.59 0.42
CA GLY A 81 -16.76 -6.87 1.66
C GLY A 81 -17.16 -8.34 1.85
N PRO A 82 -17.77 -8.68 3.00
CA PRO A 82 -18.28 -10.01 3.27
C PRO A 82 -19.58 -10.30 2.50
N ASP A 83 -19.78 -11.58 2.17
CA ASP A 83 -21.05 -12.12 1.68
C ASP A 83 -21.19 -13.59 2.13
N GLU A 84 -22.32 -14.24 1.79
CA GLU A 84 -22.63 -15.60 2.22
C GLU A 84 -21.80 -16.68 1.50
N THR A 85 -21.05 -16.32 0.46
CA THR A 85 -20.18 -17.27 -0.26
C THR A 85 -18.99 -17.67 0.60
N SER A 86 -18.34 -18.79 0.24
CA SER A 86 -17.09 -19.21 0.89
C SER A 86 -15.99 -18.14 0.74
N GLU A 87 -15.94 -17.45 -0.41
CA GLU A 87 -15.02 -16.35 -0.66
C GLU A 87 -15.36 -15.12 0.21
N GLY A 88 -16.65 -14.76 0.33
CA GLY A 88 -17.10 -13.64 1.16
C GLY A 88 -16.78 -13.84 2.64
N LYS A 89 -16.96 -15.05 3.15
CA LYS A 89 -16.56 -15.43 4.53
C LYS A 89 -15.04 -15.37 4.71
N LEU A 90 -14.28 -15.75 3.68
CA LEU A 90 -12.83 -15.62 3.69
C LEU A 90 -12.40 -14.14 3.71
N ARG A 91 -13.04 -13.26 2.89
CA ARG A 91 -12.81 -11.81 2.94
C ARG A 91 -13.09 -11.23 4.32
N GLU A 92 -14.21 -11.60 4.94
CA GLU A 92 -14.55 -11.17 6.30
C GLU A 92 -13.42 -11.49 7.31
N LYS A 93 -12.90 -12.71 7.24
CA LYS A 93 -11.75 -13.13 8.07
C LYS A 93 -10.55 -12.22 7.83
N TYR A 94 -10.18 -11.98 6.56
CA TYR A 94 -9.02 -11.18 6.21
C TYR A 94 -9.21 -9.69 6.51
N ILE A 95 -10.41 -9.13 6.37
CA ILE A 95 -10.73 -7.77 6.78
C ILE A 95 -10.45 -7.60 8.27
N LYS A 96 -11.02 -8.46 9.12
CA LYS A 96 -10.81 -8.42 10.57
C LYS A 96 -9.33 -8.55 10.95
N MET A 97 -8.62 -9.49 10.32
CA MET A 97 -7.20 -9.69 10.55
C MET A 97 -6.38 -8.48 10.12
N THR A 98 -6.68 -7.90 8.94
CA THR A 98 -5.95 -6.74 8.40
C THR A 98 -6.18 -5.50 9.26
N CYS A 99 -7.40 -5.23 9.70
CA CYS A 99 -7.66 -4.11 10.61
C CYS A 99 -6.87 -4.26 11.92
N LYS A 100 -6.83 -5.45 12.50
CA LYS A 100 -6.03 -5.71 13.70
C LYS A 100 -4.52 -5.57 13.43
N ALA A 101 -4.03 -6.07 12.30
CA ALA A 101 -2.65 -5.92 11.87
C ALA A 101 -2.27 -4.44 11.71
N LEU A 102 -3.13 -3.66 11.07
CA LEU A 102 -2.95 -2.21 10.92
C LEU A 102 -2.89 -1.50 12.28
N ALA A 103 -3.78 -1.83 13.22
CA ALA A 103 -3.75 -1.26 14.57
C ALA A 103 -2.44 -1.58 15.30
N ASN A 104 -1.96 -2.83 15.24
CA ASN A 104 -0.68 -3.22 15.82
C ASN A 104 0.49 -2.45 15.19
N SER A 105 0.47 -2.24 13.87
CA SER A 105 1.56 -1.56 13.16
C SER A 105 1.79 -0.11 13.59
N VAL A 106 0.78 0.55 14.15
CA VAL A 106 0.83 1.95 14.62
C VAL A 106 0.74 2.10 16.13
N ASP A 107 0.57 1.01 16.87
CA ASP A 107 0.57 1.06 18.34
C ASP A 107 2.01 1.04 18.88
N PRO A 108 2.48 2.11 19.57
CA PRO A 108 3.82 2.14 20.17
C PRO A 108 4.09 1.04 21.20
N LYS A 109 3.04 0.37 21.68
CA LYS A 109 3.16 -0.75 22.63
C LYS A 109 3.29 -2.11 21.96
N SER A 110 3.06 -2.17 20.65
CA SER A 110 3.16 -3.40 19.86
C SER A 110 4.63 -3.74 19.59
N ASP A 111 4.98 -5.01 19.67
CA ASP A 111 6.29 -5.51 19.25
C ASP A 111 6.52 -5.28 17.74
N ASP A 112 5.43 -5.25 16.98
CA ASP A 112 5.42 -5.02 15.54
C ASP A 112 5.25 -3.54 15.13
N TYR A 113 5.31 -2.60 16.09
CA TYR A 113 5.23 -1.16 15.81
C TYR A 113 6.25 -0.72 14.76
N PHE A 114 5.80 0.04 13.74
CA PHE A 114 6.66 0.60 12.70
C PHE A 114 7.05 2.05 13.03
N ASN A 115 8.34 2.24 13.35
CA ASN A 115 8.86 3.59 13.57
C ASN A 115 8.95 4.35 12.24
N SER A 116 8.14 5.40 12.12
CA SER A 116 8.01 6.21 10.90
C SER A 116 9.17 7.19 10.64
N THR A 117 10.18 7.22 11.48
CA THR A 117 11.31 8.17 11.36
C THR A 117 12.65 7.51 11.07
N ALA A 118 12.70 6.17 10.99
CA ALA A 118 13.96 5.43 10.95
C ALA A 118 14.80 5.65 9.67
N THR A 119 14.17 5.76 8.50
CA THR A 119 14.86 5.96 7.22
C THR A 119 13.95 6.63 6.18
N ARG A 120 14.55 7.19 5.10
CA ARG A 120 13.80 7.77 3.98
C ARG A 120 12.90 6.77 3.24
N GLN A 121 13.23 5.46 3.26
CA GLN A 121 12.43 4.40 2.62
C GLN A 121 11.01 4.32 3.18
N ILE A 122 10.79 4.80 4.40
CA ILE A 122 9.46 4.85 5.02
C ILE A 122 8.48 5.69 4.20
N LEU A 123 8.95 6.72 3.49
CA LEU A 123 8.10 7.49 2.59
C LEU A 123 7.48 6.60 1.49
N VAL A 124 8.29 5.73 0.89
CA VAL A 124 7.83 4.78 -0.14
C VAL A 124 6.84 3.77 0.47
N ASN A 125 7.20 3.20 1.62
CA ASN A 125 6.38 2.19 2.28
C ASN A 125 5.02 2.77 2.74
N SER A 126 5.02 4.02 3.22
CA SER A 126 3.79 4.74 3.56
C SER A 126 2.92 4.99 2.34
N ALA A 127 3.50 5.32 1.19
CA ALA A 127 2.75 5.54 -0.03
C ALA A 127 2.02 4.27 -0.50
N PHE A 128 2.67 3.10 -0.46
CA PHE A 128 2.02 1.82 -0.77
C PHE A 128 0.92 1.46 0.23
N LEU A 129 1.14 1.68 1.51
CA LEU A 129 0.12 1.45 2.54
C LEU A 129 -1.10 2.35 2.32
N ILE A 130 -0.87 3.64 2.07
CA ILE A 130 -1.92 4.61 1.76
C ILE A 130 -2.69 4.20 0.51
N GLN A 131 -1.99 3.77 -0.56
CA GLN A 131 -2.64 3.27 -1.77
C GLN A 131 -3.60 2.12 -1.45
N GLY A 132 -3.18 1.17 -0.62
CA GLY A 132 -4.06 0.08 -0.19
C GLY A 132 -5.27 0.57 0.60
N LEU A 133 -5.08 1.51 1.52
CA LEU A 133 -6.20 2.09 2.28
C LEU A 133 -7.17 2.92 1.42
N LEU A 134 -6.65 3.62 0.40
CA LEU A 134 -7.47 4.34 -0.58
C LEU A 134 -8.27 3.37 -1.47
N GLN A 135 -7.78 2.15 -1.70
CA GLN A 135 -8.48 1.10 -2.45
C GLN A 135 -9.48 0.31 -1.60
N ALA A 136 -9.38 0.40 -0.28
CA ALA A 136 -10.31 -0.24 0.65
C ALA A 136 -10.77 0.73 1.76
N PRO A 137 -11.36 1.89 1.38
CA PRO A 137 -11.72 2.93 2.34
C PRO A 137 -12.82 2.46 3.30
N THR A 138 -13.75 1.63 2.83
CA THR A 138 -14.87 1.13 3.65
C THR A 138 -14.42 -0.02 4.55
N GLN A 139 -13.78 -1.02 3.97
CA GLN A 139 -13.50 -2.28 4.67
C GLN A 139 -12.23 -2.21 5.52
N LEU A 140 -11.28 -1.34 5.21
CA LEU A 140 -10.08 -1.18 6.02
C LEU A 140 -10.12 0.12 6.82
N TRP A 141 -10.03 1.29 6.19
CA TRP A 141 -9.98 2.54 6.92
C TRP A 141 -11.23 2.78 7.79
N GLY A 142 -12.41 2.51 7.23
CA GLY A 142 -13.70 2.65 7.92
C GLY A 142 -13.83 1.77 9.17
N ASN A 143 -13.16 0.62 9.20
CA ASN A 143 -13.18 -0.32 10.32
C ASN A 143 -12.04 -0.14 11.34
N LEU A 144 -11.12 0.81 11.11
CA LEU A 144 -10.10 1.15 12.13
C LEU A 144 -10.73 1.97 13.26
N ASP A 145 -10.24 1.76 14.47
CA ASP A 145 -10.57 2.62 15.60
C ASP A 145 -9.95 4.02 15.45
N GLU A 146 -10.52 5.00 16.14
CA GLU A 146 -10.12 6.40 16.06
C GLU A 146 -8.63 6.60 16.41
N THR A 147 -8.16 5.97 17.47
CA THR A 147 -6.77 6.05 17.92
C THR A 147 -5.80 5.55 16.83
N SER A 148 -6.13 4.45 16.16
CA SER A 148 -5.32 3.93 15.05
C SER A 148 -5.30 4.89 13.87
N ARG A 149 -6.44 5.50 13.50
CA ARG A 149 -6.53 6.51 12.43
C ARG A 149 -5.68 7.74 12.76
N GLU A 150 -5.78 8.27 13.97
CA GLU A 150 -4.99 9.42 14.41
C GLU A 150 -3.49 9.12 14.36
N ARG A 151 -3.07 7.92 14.80
CA ARG A 151 -1.68 7.47 14.74
C ARG A 151 -1.17 7.36 13.31
N PHE A 152 -1.97 6.85 12.37
CA PHE A 152 -1.62 6.84 10.95
C PHE A 152 -1.43 8.25 10.40
N ILE A 153 -2.37 9.15 10.64
CA ILE A 153 -2.27 10.55 10.21
C ILE A 153 -1.00 11.20 10.78
N ALA A 154 -0.69 10.98 12.05
CA ALA A 154 0.52 11.51 12.68
C ALA A 154 1.80 10.92 12.04
N GLN A 155 1.84 9.61 11.78
CA GLN A 155 2.95 8.95 11.09
C GLN A 155 3.15 9.51 9.67
N TRP A 156 2.07 9.66 8.90
CA TRP A 156 2.16 10.19 7.53
C TRP A 156 2.65 11.65 7.52
N LYS A 157 2.16 12.49 8.44
CA LYS A 157 2.68 13.85 8.60
C LYS A 157 4.17 13.86 8.93
N SER A 158 4.67 12.91 9.73
CA SER A 158 6.08 12.82 10.08
C SER A 158 6.99 12.55 8.86
N THR A 159 6.48 11.90 7.81
CA THR A 159 7.25 11.65 6.59
C THR A 159 7.59 12.92 5.81
N ARG A 160 6.94 14.06 6.08
CA ARG A 160 7.25 15.38 5.48
C ARG A 160 8.68 15.86 5.76
N THR A 161 9.31 15.34 6.80
CA THR A 161 10.73 15.60 7.08
C THR A 161 11.67 14.91 6.09
N MET A 162 11.16 13.92 5.36
CA MET A 162 11.89 13.13 4.38
C MET A 162 11.80 13.83 3.01
N LYS A 163 12.83 14.58 2.64
CA LYS A 163 12.86 15.23 1.33
C LYS A 163 13.04 14.18 0.23
N PRO A 164 12.06 14.03 -0.69
CA PRO A 164 12.23 13.16 -1.86
C PRO A 164 13.33 13.70 -2.78
N GLY A 165 13.96 12.80 -3.54
CA GLY A 165 14.77 13.20 -4.69
C GLY A 165 13.91 13.86 -5.77
N ASN A 166 14.55 14.55 -6.72
CA ASN A 166 13.84 15.11 -7.88
C ASN A 166 13.67 14.02 -8.97
N ASN A 167 12.94 12.97 -8.62
CA ASN A 167 12.72 11.77 -9.41
C ASN A 167 11.33 11.17 -9.05
N ASN A 168 11.06 9.91 -9.39
CA ASN A 168 9.81 9.20 -9.08
C ASN A 168 9.37 9.30 -7.60
N TRP A 169 10.28 9.53 -6.67
CA TRP A 169 9.96 9.72 -5.24
C TRP A 169 9.05 10.91 -4.97
N LEU A 170 8.94 11.87 -5.89
CA LEU A 170 7.96 12.94 -5.79
C LEU A 170 6.52 12.40 -5.75
N LEU A 171 6.23 11.30 -6.48
CA LEU A 171 4.91 10.67 -6.46
C LEU A 171 4.60 10.00 -5.13
N PHE A 172 5.59 9.44 -4.43
CA PHE A 172 5.36 8.90 -3.09
C PHE A 172 4.99 10.01 -2.09
N SER A 173 5.65 11.16 -2.16
CA SER A 173 5.26 12.32 -1.35
C SER A 173 3.86 12.82 -1.70
N ALA A 174 3.52 12.86 -2.99
CA ALA A 174 2.17 13.23 -3.44
C ALA A 174 1.11 12.24 -2.95
N MET A 175 1.40 10.93 -2.97
CA MET A 175 0.49 9.90 -2.46
C MET A 175 0.22 10.08 -0.96
N VAL A 176 1.25 10.44 -0.18
CA VAL A 176 1.07 10.73 1.25
C VAL A 176 0.13 11.92 1.45
N GLU A 177 0.31 13.00 0.69
CA GLU A 177 -0.58 14.16 0.78
C GLU A 177 -2.01 13.87 0.33
N CYS A 178 -2.18 13.02 -0.71
CA CYS A 178 -3.51 12.54 -1.12
C CYS A 178 -4.19 11.72 -0.03
N GLY A 179 -3.44 10.82 0.62
CA GLY A 179 -3.96 10.05 1.75
C GLY A 179 -4.36 10.95 2.93
N LEU A 180 -3.52 11.93 3.28
CA LEU A 180 -3.86 12.92 4.32
C LEU A 180 -5.15 13.68 3.98
N LYS A 181 -5.31 14.11 2.72
CA LYS A 181 -6.55 14.77 2.27
C LYS A 181 -7.77 13.88 2.45
N GLU A 182 -7.71 12.65 1.96
CA GLU A 182 -8.84 11.73 1.95
C GLU A 182 -9.25 11.29 3.37
N PHE A 183 -8.26 11.08 4.23
CA PHE A 183 -8.47 10.57 5.57
C PHE A 183 -8.56 11.64 6.67
N GLY A 184 -8.80 12.89 6.30
CA GLY A 184 -9.11 13.98 7.24
C GLY A 184 -7.90 14.63 7.89
N GLY A 185 -6.68 14.39 7.38
CA GLY A 185 -5.48 15.10 7.80
C GLY A 185 -5.31 16.44 7.07
N GLU A 186 -4.56 17.34 7.69
CA GLU A 186 -4.07 18.53 6.98
C GLU A 186 -3.12 18.09 5.85
N TRP A 187 -3.33 18.58 4.64
CA TRP A 187 -2.58 18.20 3.45
C TRP A 187 -1.98 19.41 2.71
N ASN A 188 -0.98 19.16 1.88
CA ASN A 188 -0.28 20.20 1.13
C ASN A 188 -0.40 19.98 -0.39
N PHE A 189 -1.31 20.72 -1.03
CA PHE A 189 -1.52 20.65 -2.48
C PHE A 189 -0.27 20.97 -3.30
N SER A 190 0.63 21.83 -2.82
CA SER A 190 1.83 22.21 -3.59
C SER A 190 2.77 21.04 -3.82
N VAL A 191 2.81 20.06 -2.89
CA VAL A 191 3.60 18.82 -3.05
C VAL A 191 3.02 17.96 -4.18
N VAL A 192 1.69 17.80 -4.19
CA VAL A 192 1.00 17.05 -5.25
C VAL A 192 1.19 17.72 -6.60
N LYS A 193 0.97 19.05 -6.66
CA LYS A 193 1.15 19.82 -7.90
C LYS A 193 2.57 19.71 -8.45
N LYS A 194 3.59 19.87 -7.60
CA LYS A 194 5.00 19.72 -7.99
C LYS A 194 5.27 18.33 -8.60
N ALA A 195 4.80 17.27 -7.95
CA ALA A 195 5.00 15.91 -8.45
C ALA A 195 4.38 15.72 -9.84
N LEU A 196 3.13 16.13 -10.02
CA LEU A 196 2.43 16.02 -11.30
C LEU A 196 3.07 16.87 -12.41
N ASP A 197 3.42 18.11 -12.11
CA ASP A 197 4.05 19.00 -13.09
C ASP A 197 5.43 18.47 -13.52
N SER A 198 6.22 17.94 -12.59
CA SER A 198 7.50 17.32 -12.91
C SER A 198 7.34 16.10 -13.82
N HIS A 199 6.38 15.23 -13.54
CA HIS A 199 6.16 14.03 -14.35
C HIS A 199 5.62 14.37 -15.75
N LYS A 200 4.84 15.45 -15.92
CA LYS A 200 4.46 15.94 -17.25
C LYS A 200 5.69 16.31 -18.07
N VAL A 201 6.69 16.94 -17.48
CA VAL A 201 7.95 17.30 -18.15
C VAL A 201 8.80 16.07 -18.47
N TRP A 202 8.77 15.07 -17.60
CA TRP A 202 9.55 13.85 -17.77
C TRP A 202 8.90 12.81 -18.69
N TYR A 203 7.69 13.05 -19.14
CA TYR A 203 7.01 12.18 -20.11
C TYR A 203 7.74 12.19 -21.45
N LYS A 204 8.06 11.01 -22.00
CA LYS A 204 8.84 10.82 -23.24
C LYS A 204 8.02 10.29 -24.41
N GLY A 205 6.74 10.07 -24.22
CA GLY A 205 5.86 9.41 -25.20
C GLY A 205 5.63 7.93 -24.87
N ASP A 206 4.65 7.32 -25.51
CA ASP A 206 4.32 5.89 -25.44
C ASP A 206 4.19 5.32 -24.00
N GLY A 207 3.71 6.15 -23.08
CA GLY A 207 3.57 5.75 -21.67
C GLY A 207 4.87 5.72 -20.86
N ILE A 208 5.99 6.15 -21.43
CA ILE A 208 7.31 6.11 -20.80
C ILE A 208 7.61 7.44 -20.10
N TYR A 209 8.12 7.36 -18.87
CA TYR A 209 8.60 8.50 -18.09
C TYR A 209 10.09 8.35 -17.79
N GLY A 210 10.82 9.46 -17.78
CA GLY A 210 12.18 9.50 -17.23
C GLY A 210 12.15 9.50 -15.71
N ASP A 211 13.19 8.97 -15.06
CA ASP A 211 13.37 9.07 -13.61
C ASP A 211 14.08 10.38 -13.24
N GLY A 212 13.37 11.48 -13.35
CA GLY A 212 13.87 12.82 -13.09
C GLY A 212 14.14 13.63 -14.38
N ALA A 213 14.86 14.75 -14.22
CA ALA A 213 15.13 15.69 -15.29
C ALA A 213 16.05 15.11 -16.38
N GLU A 214 17.02 14.31 -15.97
CA GLU A 214 17.89 13.57 -16.90
C GLU A 214 17.19 12.28 -17.31
N PHE A 215 17.14 12.05 -18.64
CA PHE A 215 16.51 10.83 -19.12
C PHE A 215 17.31 9.62 -18.66
N HIS A 216 16.67 8.86 -17.80
CA HIS A 216 17.15 7.56 -17.34
C HIS A 216 16.02 6.57 -17.50
N LEU A 217 16.23 5.54 -18.30
CA LEU A 217 15.26 4.47 -18.46
C LEU A 217 15.39 3.52 -17.28
N ASP A 218 14.43 3.61 -16.37
CA ASP A 218 14.37 2.77 -15.17
C ASP A 218 13.19 1.81 -15.29
N TYR A 219 13.43 0.58 -14.86
CA TYR A 219 12.40 -0.45 -14.79
C TYR A 219 11.19 -0.01 -13.95
N TYR A 220 11.41 0.75 -12.88
CA TYR A 220 10.35 1.24 -11.99
C TYR A 220 9.52 2.39 -12.56
N ASN A 221 9.96 3.03 -13.64
CA ASN A 221 9.24 4.15 -14.26
C ASN A 221 8.45 3.72 -15.49
N SER A 222 8.43 2.43 -15.81
CA SER A 222 7.81 1.88 -17.01
C SER A 222 6.43 1.27 -16.74
N TYR A 223 5.90 1.36 -15.55
CA TYR A 223 4.57 0.84 -15.17
C TYR A 223 3.94 1.58 -13.99
#